data_1ac6b8f7a7a4ece52a424a9d9906cc09
#
_entry.id   1ac6b8f7a7a4ece52a424a9d9906cc09
#
_cell.length_a   1.000
_cell.length_b   1.000
_cell.length_c   1.000
_cell.angle_alpha   90.00
_cell.angle_beta   90.00
_cell.angle_gamma   90.00
#
_symmetry.space_group_name_H-M   'P 1'
#
loop_
_entity.id
_entity.type
_entity.pdbx_description
1 polymer ?
#
loop_
_entity_poly.entity_id
_entity_poly.type
_entity_poly.pdbx_seq_one_letter_code
_entity_poly.pdbx_strand_id
1 'polypeptide(L)'
;MPARLAEMAEIGAASLLDAEASGRRAVLHFGDEPGVRARLSGIVAAESECCAFLTMRLSDAPGAVTLTIDGPEGAEPIIEQLVRAFAA
;
A
#
# COMPACT_ATOMS: atom_id res chain seq x y z
N MET A 1 -1.95 8.81 -16.57
CA MET A 1 -1.71 7.92 -15.43
C MET A 1 -1.34 8.71 -14.19
N PRO A 2 -1.98 8.44 -13.06
CA PRO A 2 -1.65 9.15 -11.83
C PRO A 2 -0.19 8.93 -11.43
N ALA A 3 0.45 9.98 -10.97
CA ALA A 3 1.83 9.90 -10.49
C ALA A 3 1.97 8.90 -9.34
N ARG A 4 0.89 8.72 -8.57
CA ARG A 4 0.90 7.78 -7.45
C ARG A 4 1.10 6.33 -7.87
N LEU A 5 0.54 5.93 -9.01
CA LEU A 5 0.74 4.54 -9.49
C LEU A 5 2.20 4.28 -9.83
N ALA A 6 2.86 5.25 -10.44
CA ALA A 6 4.29 5.13 -10.73
C ALA A 6 5.10 5.08 -9.43
N GLU A 7 4.75 5.90 -8.45
CA GLU A 7 5.41 5.91 -7.16
C GLU A 7 5.21 4.59 -6.41
N MET A 8 4.00 4.04 -6.45
CA MET A 8 3.73 2.72 -5.87
C MET A 8 4.60 1.64 -6.50
N ALA A 9 4.69 1.64 -7.83
CA ALA A 9 5.52 0.66 -8.54
C ALA A 9 7.00 0.81 -8.17
N GLU A 10 7.48 2.04 -8.04
CA GLU A 10 8.86 2.31 -7.66
C GLU A 10 9.19 1.79 -6.26
N ILE A 11 8.36 2.16 -5.28
CA ILE A 11 8.63 1.75 -3.90
C ILE A 11 8.45 0.24 -3.74
N GLY A 12 7.49 -0.35 -4.46
CA GLY A 12 7.29 -1.78 -4.47
C GLY A 12 8.48 -2.53 -5.02
N ALA A 13 8.99 -2.09 -6.18
CA ALA A 13 10.15 -2.72 -6.79
C ALA A 13 11.40 -2.63 -5.90
N ALA A 14 11.55 -1.51 -5.19
CA ALA A 14 12.71 -1.30 -4.34
C ALA A 14 12.61 -2.00 -2.98
N SER A 15 11.42 -2.09 -2.39
CA SER A 15 11.29 -2.41 -0.97
C SER A 15 10.22 -3.41 -0.61
N LEU A 16 9.33 -3.81 -1.51
CA LEU A 16 8.27 -4.76 -1.18
C LEU A 16 8.86 -6.13 -0.89
N LEU A 17 8.61 -6.63 0.32
CA LEU A 17 9.09 -7.94 0.75
C LEU A 17 8.04 -9.02 0.53
N ASP A 18 6.78 -8.69 0.78
CA ASP A 18 5.69 -9.64 0.76
C ASP A 18 4.36 -8.91 0.66
N ALA A 19 3.38 -9.54 0.04
CA ALA A 19 2.04 -8.97 -0.08
C ALA A 19 1.01 -10.09 -0.01
N GLU A 20 -0.03 -9.88 0.80
CA GLU A 20 -1.15 -10.81 0.90
C GLU A 20 -2.43 -10.04 0.70
N ALA A 21 -3.35 -10.61 -0.06
CA ALA A 21 -4.68 -10.03 -0.23
C ALA A 21 -5.71 -11.12 0.00
N SER A 22 -6.72 -10.82 0.82
CA SER A 22 -7.77 -11.76 1.14
C SER A 22 -9.07 -11.00 1.29
N GLY A 23 -9.95 -11.12 0.29
CA GLY A 23 -11.24 -10.45 0.30
C GLY A 23 -11.07 -8.93 0.34
N ARG A 24 -11.46 -8.32 1.45
CA ARG A 24 -11.49 -6.87 1.62
C ARG A 24 -10.31 -6.33 2.41
N ARG A 25 -9.27 -7.14 2.59
CA ARG A 25 -8.07 -6.73 3.29
C ARG A 25 -6.83 -7.11 2.49
N ALA A 26 -5.85 -6.23 2.49
CA ALA A 26 -4.53 -6.52 1.98
C ALA A 26 -3.49 -6.09 2.99
N VAL A 27 -2.42 -6.87 3.10
CA VAL A 27 -1.31 -6.57 4.00
C VAL A 27 -0.03 -6.65 3.17
N LEU A 28 0.72 -5.56 3.14
CA LEU A 28 1.96 -5.48 2.39
C LEU A 28 3.09 -5.16 3.35
N HIS A 29 4.18 -5.90 3.25
CA HIS A 29 5.36 -5.71 4.08
C HIS A 29 6.48 -5.14 3.22
N PHE A 30 7.06 -4.02 3.66
CA PHE A 30 8.15 -3.33 2.97
C PHE A 30 9.39 -3.33 3.83
N GLY A 31 10.56 -3.31 3.20
CA GLY A 31 11.81 -3.16 3.92
C GLY A 31 11.89 -1.79 4.59
N ASP A 32 12.61 -1.72 5.71
CA ASP A 32 12.71 -0.52 6.54
C ASP A 32 13.93 0.33 6.14
N GLU A 33 14.12 0.55 4.85
CA GLU A 33 15.19 1.41 4.35
C GLU A 33 14.83 2.88 4.59
N PRO A 34 15.83 3.78 4.69
CA PRO A 34 15.57 5.21 4.86
C PRO A 34 14.65 5.75 3.76
N GLY A 35 13.63 6.48 4.19
CA GLY A 35 12.70 7.10 3.27
C GLY A 35 11.48 6.26 2.90
N VAL A 36 11.51 4.95 3.11
CA VAL A 36 10.37 4.07 2.76
C VAL A 36 9.10 4.48 3.50
N ARG A 37 9.20 4.64 4.82
CA ARG A 37 8.04 5.01 5.62
C ARG A 37 7.46 6.36 5.20
N ALA A 38 8.31 7.33 4.94
CA ALA A 38 7.87 8.66 4.53
C ALA A 38 7.14 8.61 3.18
N ARG A 39 7.66 7.84 2.23
CA ARG A 39 7.03 7.68 0.92
C ARG A 39 5.68 6.97 1.04
N LEU A 40 5.62 5.91 1.82
CA LEU A 40 4.37 5.19 2.05
C LEU A 40 3.34 6.08 2.75
N SER A 41 3.78 6.88 3.71
CA SER A 41 2.90 7.82 4.40
C SER A 41 2.28 8.83 3.43
N GLY A 42 3.07 9.33 2.49
CA GLY A 42 2.58 10.24 1.45
C GLY A 42 1.56 9.57 0.52
N ILE A 43 1.82 8.32 0.14
CA ILE A 43 0.90 7.55 -0.69
C ILE A 43 -0.41 7.31 0.05
N VAL A 44 -0.34 6.92 1.32
CA VAL A 44 -1.52 6.68 2.15
C VAL A 44 -2.36 7.95 2.28
N ALA A 45 -1.72 9.08 2.52
CA ALA A 45 -2.42 10.36 2.66
C ALA A 45 -3.16 10.71 1.36
N ALA A 46 -2.49 10.57 0.21
CA ALA A 46 -3.07 10.88 -1.09
C ALA A 46 -4.22 9.93 -1.43
N GLU A 47 -4.05 8.63 -1.19
CA GLU A 47 -5.09 7.66 -1.48
C GLU A 47 -6.28 7.79 -0.55
N SER A 48 -6.07 8.19 0.70
CA SER A 48 -7.16 8.42 1.65
C SER A 48 -8.05 9.57 1.20
N GLU A 49 -7.50 10.55 0.49
CA GLU A 49 -8.29 11.63 -0.07
C GLU A 49 -9.09 11.19 -1.29
N CYS A 50 -8.50 10.37 -2.16
CA CYS A 50 -9.15 9.87 -3.36
C CYS A 50 -10.14 8.76 -3.07
N CYS A 51 -9.82 7.89 -2.12
CA CYS A 51 -10.58 6.68 -1.83
C CYS A 51 -10.93 6.64 -0.34
N ALA A 52 -11.79 7.59 0.07
CA ALA A 52 -12.14 7.75 1.48
C ALA A 52 -12.84 6.52 2.09
N PHE A 53 -13.36 5.65 1.24
CA PHE A 53 -13.99 4.41 1.71
C PHE A 53 -12.97 3.33 2.08
N LEU A 54 -11.70 3.51 1.75
CA LEU A 54 -10.64 2.59 2.15
C LEU A 54 -9.99 3.08 3.44
N THR A 55 -9.64 2.14 4.30
CA THR A 55 -8.85 2.42 5.50
C THR A 55 -7.44 1.90 5.24
N MET A 56 -6.47 2.79 5.23
CA MET A 56 -5.07 2.43 5.02
C MET A 56 -4.27 2.82 6.25
N ARG A 57 -3.50 1.89 6.78
CA ARG A 57 -2.72 2.11 7.99
C ARG A 57 -1.30 1.61 7.83
N LEU A 58 -0.36 2.36 8.38
CA LEU A 58 1.03 1.95 8.46
C LEU A 58 1.35 1.55 9.88
N SER A 59 2.10 0.47 10.02
CA SER A 59 2.62 0.05 11.31
C SER A 59 4.06 -0.41 11.14
N ASP A 60 4.82 -0.35 12.22
CA ASP A 60 6.22 -0.76 12.22
C ASP A 60 6.35 -2.18 12.73
N ALA A 61 7.27 -2.94 12.12
CA ALA A 61 7.68 -4.24 12.59
C ALA A 61 9.21 -4.26 12.55
N PRO A 62 9.87 -5.17 13.26
CA PRO A 62 11.34 -5.24 13.24
C PRO A 62 11.86 -5.44 11.82
N GLY A 63 12.59 -4.44 11.31
CA GLY A 63 13.15 -4.47 9.97
C GLY A 63 12.14 -4.30 8.85
N ALA A 64 10.90 -3.88 9.14
CA ALA A 64 9.87 -3.77 8.13
C ALA A 64 8.85 -2.70 8.46
N VAL A 65 8.18 -2.20 7.42
CA VAL A 65 7.01 -1.32 7.55
C VAL A 65 5.84 -2.07 6.94
N THR A 66 4.74 -2.15 7.65
CA THR A 66 3.55 -2.87 7.18
C THR A 66 2.45 -1.89 6.79
N LEU A 67 1.93 -2.07 5.58
CA LEU A 67 0.78 -1.31 5.10
C LEU A 67 -0.43 -2.26 5.09
N THR A 68 -1.48 -1.88 5.82
CA THR A 68 -2.73 -2.63 5.84
C THR A 68 -3.81 -1.81 5.13
N ILE A 69 -4.49 -2.44 4.19
CA ILE A 69 -5.57 -1.81 3.43
C ILE A 69 -6.85 -2.58 3.70
N ASP A 70 -7.85 -1.89 4.23
CA ASP A 70 -9.18 -2.46 4.46
C ASP A 70 -10.23 -1.69 3.68
N GLY A 71 -11.24 -2.39 3.19
CA GLY A 71 -12.33 -1.75 2.49
C GLY A 71 -13.68 -2.39 2.81
N PRO A 72 -14.78 -1.72 2.42
CA PRO A 72 -16.12 -2.26 2.58
C PRO A 72 -16.39 -3.35 1.54
N GLU A 73 -17.52 -4.00 1.68
CA GLU A 73 -17.98 -4.97 0.69
C GLU A 73 -18.04 -4.29 -0.70
N GLY A 74 -17.49 -4.96 -1.70
CA GLY A 74 -17.42 -4.43 -3.05
C GLY A 74 -16.10 -3.72 -3.38
N ALA A 75 -15.23 -3.52 -2.39
CA ALA A 75 -13.95 -2.87 -2.61
C ALA A 75 -12.84 -3.82 -3.08
N GLU A 76 -13.12 -5.10 -3.16
CA GLU A 76 -12.13 -6.12 -3.53
C GLU A 76 -11.36 -5.80 -4.81
N PRO A 77 -12.02 -5.41 -5.93
CA PRO A 77 -11.28 -5.10 -7.15
C PRO A 77 -10.33 -3.91 -7.01
N ILE A 78 -10.72 -2.93 -6.19
CA ILE A 78 -9.89 -1.75 -5.97
C ILE A 78 -8.67 -2.10 -5.14
N ILE A 79 -8.87 -2.92 -4.10
CA ILE A 79 -7.78 -3.39 -3.26
C ILE A 79 -6.80 -4.22 -4.08
N GLU A 80 -7.29 -5.10 -4.96
CA GLU A 80 -6.43 -5.86 -5.85
C GLU A 80 -5.61 -4.96 -6.77
N GLN A 81 -6.22 -3.90 -7.31
CA GLN A 81 -5.52 -2.96 -8.16
C GLN A 81 -4.38 -2.27 -7.42
N LEU A 82 -4.61 -1.90 -6.16
CA LEU A 82 -3.56 -1.28 -5.34
C LEU A 82 -2.41 -2.24 -5.07
N VAL A 83 -2.73 -3.48 -4.73
CA VAL A 83 -1.71 -4.50 -4.51
C VAL A 83 -0.88 -4.71 -5.78
N ARG A 84 -1.52 -4.80 -6.93
CA ARG A 84 -0.83 -4.93 -8.22
C ARG A 84 0.06 -3.73 -8.54
N ALA A 85 -0.39 -2.53 -8.18
CA ALA A 85 0.41 -1.33 -8.40
C ALA A 85 1.73 -1.39 -7.63
N PHE A 86 1.70 -1.86 -6.39
CA PHE A 86 2.91 -2.03 -5.60
C PHE A 86 3.76 -3.20 -6.08
N ALA A 87 3.13 -4.25 -6.60
CA ALA A 87 3.83 -5.47 -7.02
C ALA A 87 4.31 -5.43 -8.48
N ALA A 88 3.99 -4.37 -9.20
CA ALA A 88 4.32 -4.25 -10.63
C ALA A 88 5.82 -4.16 -10.90
#